data_21b3be3830c64cb82d291cb118379a42
#
_entry.id   21b3be3830c64cb82d291cb118379a42
#
_cell.length_a   1.000
_cell.length_b   1.000
_cell.length_c   1.000
_cell.angle_alpha   90.00
_cell.angle_beta   90.00
_cell.angle_gamma   90.00
#
_symmetry.space_group_name_H-M   'P 1'
#
loop_
_entity.id
_entity.type
_entity.pdbx_description
1 polymer ?
#
loop_
_entity_poly.entity_id
_entity_poly.type
_entity_poly.pdbx_seq_one_letter_code
_entity_poly.pdbx_strand_id
1 'polypeptide(L)'
;MTPEDPVADLGGLAEASVEILVVLSGGAAHGYAIKTAVERETGRTLGPGTLYAALARLEERGLIEPLPSDDRRQPYRLTGRGSQVLAAELTRLQALANRGLERLGRTAE
;
A
#
# COMPACT_ATOMS: atom_id res chain seq x y z
N MET A 1 0.27 -7.47 -20.19
CA MET A 1 0.31 -6.53 -19.07
C MET A 1 1.28 -5.41 -19.40
N THR A 2 0.85 -4.18 -19.31
CA THR A 2 1.70 -3.06 -19.64
C THR A 2 2.38 -2.51 -18.39
N PRO A 3 3.64 -2.07 -18.51
CA PRO A 3 4.34 -1.50 -17.35
C PRO A 3 3.69 -0.22 -16.82
N GLU A 4 2.86 0.42 -17.60
CA GLU A 4 2.22 1.68 -17.22
C GLU A 4 0.95 1.50 -16.43
N ASP A 5 0.44 0.28 -16.33
CA ASP A 5 -0.79 0.03 -15.57
C ASP A 5 -0.49 0.11 -14.08
N PRO A 6 -1.01 1.14 -13.36
CA PRO A 6 -0.70 1.28 -11.94
C PRO A 6 -1.22 0.12 -11.09
N VAL A 7 -2.34 -0.48 -11.50
CA VAL A 7 -2.88 -1.62 -10.77
C VAL A 7 -1.99 -2.83 -10.95
N ALA A 8 -1.48 -3.05 -12.18
CA ALA A 8 -0.56 -4.14 -12.43
C ALA A 8 0.75 -3.95 -11.66
N ASP A 9 1.23 -2.71 -11.55
CA ASP A 9 2.42 -2.43 -10.77
C ASP A 9 2.21 -2.70 -9.29
N LEU A 10 1.05 -2.31 -8.77
CA LEU A 10 0.71 -2.64 -7.39
C LEU A 10 0.65 -4.16 -7.22
N GLY A 11 0.12 -4.86 -8.22
CA GLY A 11 0.08 -6.31 -8.21
C GLY A 11 1.46 -6.93 -8.17
N GLY A 12 2.44 -6.32 -8.83
CA GLY A 12 3.80 -6.82 -8.86
C GLY A 12 4.58 -6.58 -7.58
N LEU A 13 4.32 -5.48 -6.91
CA LEU A 13 4.90 -5.13 -5.61
C LEU A 13 3.97 -5.49 -4.49
N ALA A 14 2.99 -6.07 -4.83
CA ALA A 14 1.67 -6.26 -4.33
C ALA A 14 1.47 -5.94 -2.86
N GLU A 15 1.93 -6.81 -2.01
CA GLU A 15 1.53 -6.68 -0.62
C GLU A 15 2.15 -5.48 0.06
N ALA A 16 3.44 -5.27 -0.13
CA ALA A 16 4.12 -4.18 0.57
C ALA A 16 3.55 -2.83 0.17
N SER A 17 3.34 -2.61 -1.13
CA SER A 17 2.81 -1.34 -1.61
C SER A 17 1.39 -1.09 -1.12
N VAL A 18 0.53 -2.09 -1.19
CA VAL A 18 -0.84 -1.94 -0.73
C VAL A 18 -0.87 -1.70 0.78
N GLU A 19 -0.07 -2.44 1.55
CA GLU A 19 -0.02 -2.26 2.99
C GLU A 19 0.45 -0.86 3.37
N ILE A 20 1.45 -0.34 2.66
CA ILE A 20 1.93 1.02 2.91
C ILE A 20 0.80 2.03 2.66
N LEU A 21 0.09 1.88 1.55
CA LEU A 21 -1.02 2.79 1.25
C LEU A 21 -2.13 2.70 2.29
N VAL A 22 -2.41 1.49 2.78
CA VAL A 22 -3.41 1.30 3.83
C VAL A 22 -2.99 2.04 5.10
N VAL A 23 -1.72 1.93 5.49
CA VAL A 23 -1.23 2.64 6.67
C VAL A 23 -1.40 4.15 6.48
N LEU A 24 -1.02 4.67 5.30
CA LEU A 24 -1.09 6.11 5.05
C LEU A 24 -2.53 6.60 4.89
N SER A 25 -3.48 5.71 4.63
CA SER A 25 -4.89 6.11 4.59
C SER A 25 -5.39 6.52 5.98
N GLY A 26 -4.69 6.11 7.02
CA GLY A 26 -5.02 6.51 8.39
C GLY A 26 -4.35 7.80 8.85
N GLY A 27 -3.47 8.36 8.03
CA GLY A 27 -2.77 9.59 8.37
C GLY A 27 -1.33 9.57 7.89
N ALA A 28 -0.72 10.74 7.83
CA ALA A 28 0.67 10.86 7.39
C ALA A 28 1.62 10.17 8.37
N ALA A 29 2.71 9.62 7.84
CA ALA A 29 3.69 8.92 8.67
C ALA A 29 5.03 8.89 7.96
N HIS A 30 6.10 8.83 8.76
CA HIS A 30 7.45 8.67 8.22
C HIS A 30 7.77 7.18 8.06
N GLY A 31 8.86 6.89 7.32
CA GLY A 31 9.18 5.52 6.94
C GLY A 31 9.23 4.52 8.07
N TYR A 32 9.87 4.89 9.19
CA TYR A 32 9.97 3.97 10.32
C TYR A 32 8.59 3.65 10.92
N ALA A 33 7.74 4.66 11.03
CA ALA A 33 6.40 4.45 11.55
C ALA A 33 5.57 3.60 10.59
N ILE A 34 5.75 3.80 9.28
CA ILE A 34 5.08 2.96 8.27
C ILE A 34 5.52 1.51 8.45
N LYS A 35 6.83 1.28 8.53
CA LYS A 35 7.39 -0.04 8.71
C LYS A 35 6.82 -0.74 9.95
N THR A 36 6.84 -0.03 11.08
CA THR A 36 6.34 -0.57 12.34
C THR A 36 4.87 -0.93 12.24
N ALA A 37 4.07 -0.06 11.62
CA ALA A 37 2.64 -0.31 11.48
C ALA A 37 2.37 -1.53 10.60
N VAL A 38 3.07 -1.63 9.45
CA VAL A 38 2.87 -2.78 8.56
C VAL A 38 3.25 -4.08 9.27
N GLU A 39 4.38 -4.08 9.96
CA GLU A 39 4.82 -5.30 10.66
C GLU A 39 3.86 -5.69 11.77
N ARG A 40 3.34 -4.71 12.49
CA ARG A 40 2.37 -4.99 13.56
C ARG A 40 1.06 -5.53 12.99
N GLU A 41 0.60 -4.96 11.89
CA GLU A 41 -0.70 -5.33 11.32
C GLU A 41 -0.67 -6.64 10.55
N THR A 42 0.47 -6.97 9.94
CA THR A 42 0.56 -8.19 9.12
C THR A 42 1.28 -9.33 9.80
N GLY A 43 2.04 -9.04 10.85
CA GLY A 43 2.89 -10.05 11.49
C GLY A 43 4.10 -10.41 10.67
N ARG A 44 4.38 -9.70 9.59
CA ARG A 44 5.51 -10.00 8.71
C ARG A 44 6.53 -8.88 8.76
N THR A 45 7.79 -9.26 8.59
CA THR A 45 8.89 -8.30 8.57
C THR A 45 8.91 -7.52 7.25
N LEU A 46 9.10 -6.21 7.36
CA LEU A 46 9.27 -5.36 6.19
C LEU A 46 10.68 -4.80 6.22
N GLY A 47 11.55 -5.33 5.38
CA GLY A 47 12.94 -4.89 5.33
C GLY A 47 13.08 -3.47 4.82
N PRO A 48 14.13 -2.75 5.24
CA PRO A 48 14.30 -1.36 4.83
C PRO A 48 14.46 -1.20 3.33
N GLY A 49 15.13 -2.12 2.66
CA GLY A 49 15.28 -2.05 1.21
C GLY A 49 13.94 -2.14 0.51
N THR A 50 13.09 -3.07 0.92
CA THR A 50 11.76 -3.23 0.35
C THR A 50 10.90 -2.01 0.64
N LEU A 51 10.98 -1.51 1.88
CA LEU A 51 10.21 -0.32 2.27
C LEU A 51 10.56 0.88 1.40
N TYR A 52 11.85 1.21 1.31
CA TYR A 52 12.25 2.44 0.63
C TYR A 52 12.10 2.32 -0.88
N ALA A 53 12.27 1.11 -1.44
CA ALA A 53 12.00 0.90 -2.87
C ALA A 53 10.51 1.10 -3.16
N ALA A 54 9.65 0.60 -2.30
CA ALA A 54 8.20 0.79 -2.47
C ALA A 54 7.81 2.25 -2.33
N LEU A 55 8.36 2.95 -1.33
CA LEU A 55 8.06 4.37 -1.14
C LEU A 55 8.48 5.19 -2.36
N ALA A 56 9.67 4.92 -2.89
CA ALA A 56 10.15 5.65 -4.06
C ALA A 56 9.24 5.43 -5.27
N ARG A 57 8.81 4.21 -5.47
CA ARG A 57 7.91 3.90 -6.58
C ARG A 57 6.54 4.53 -6.41
N LEU A 58 6.00 4.49 -5.21
CA LEU A 58 4.69 5.08 -4.94
C LEU A 58 4.73 6.60 -5.13
N GLU A 59 5.81 7.22 -4.67
CA GLU A 59 5.99 8.66 -4.86
C GLU A 59 6.12 8.99 -6.34
N GLU A 60 6.91 8.23 -7.08
CA GLU A 60 7.10 8.44 -8.51
C GLU A 60 5.78 8.37 -9.27
N ARG A 61 4.86 7.54 -8.83
CA ARG A 61 3.55 7.40 -9.47
C ARG A 61 2.52 8.39 -8.96
N GLY A 62 2.90 9.23 -8.02
CA GLY A 62 2.00 10.27 -7.51
C GLY A 62 0.94 9.73 -6.56
N LEU A 63 1.17 8.55 -5.96
CA LEU A 63 0.21 7.96 -5.04
C LEU A 63 0.45 8.41 -3.61
N ILE A 64 1.67 8.80 -3.29
CA ILE A 64 2.02 9.41 -2.02
C ILE A 64 2.88 10.64 -2.31
N GLU A 65 2.99 11.52 -1.34
CA GLU A 65 3.85 12.69 -1.49
C GLU A 65 4.56 12.97 -0.18
N PRO A 66 5.82 13.44 -0.28
CA PRO A 66 6.56 13.84 0.91
C PRO A 66 6.01 15.14 1.45
N LEU A 67 6.03 15.28 2.77
CA LEU A 67 5.60 16.49 3.44
C LEU A 67 6.80 17.22 4.01
N PRO A 68 6.75 18.56 4.13
CA PRO A 68 7.81 19.29 4.80
C PRO A 68 7.97 18.83 6.24
N SER A 69 9.18 18.84 6.72
CA SER A 69 9.47 18.42 8.09
C SER A 69 10.69 19.15 8.60
N ASP A 70 10.65 19.57 9.88
CA ASP A 70 11.80 20.15 10.56
C ASP A 70 12.72 19.08 11.11
N ASP A 71 12.30 17.83 11.01
CA ASP A 71 13.00 16.68 11.53
C ASP A 71 13.79 16.02 10.40
N ARG A 72 14.68 15.11 10.76
CA ARG A 72 15.41 14.30 9.79
C ARG A 72 14.52 13.27 9.12
N ARG A 73 13.39 12.97 9.74
CA ARG A 73 12.47 11.98 9.21
C ARG A 73 11.62 12.59 8.13
N GLN A 74 11.45 11.83 7.05
CA GLN A 74 10.64 12.27 5.92
C GLN A 74 9.24 11.68 6.06
N PRO A 75 8.24 12.49 6.40
CA PRO A 75 6.87 11.99 6.42
C PRO A 75 6.28 11.98 5.01
N TYR A 76 5.35 11.09 4.81
CA TYR A 76 4.61 10.94 3.57
C TYR A 76 3.13 10.96 3.85
N ARG A 77 2.35 11.37 2.86
CA ARG A 77 0.90 11.27 2.96
C ARG A 77 0.33 10.69 1.68
N LEU A 78 -0.84 10.09 1.81
CA LEU A 78 -1.58 9.58 0.67
C LEU A 78 -2.13 10.75 -0.12
N THR A 79 -1.97 10.73 -1.45
CA THR A 79 -2.55 11.76 -2.31
C THR A 79 -3.98 11.37 -2.68
N GLY A 80 -4.73 12.31 -3.28
CA GLY A 80 -6.06 11.99 -3.80
C GLY A 80 -6.00 10.86 -4.81
N ARG A 81 -4.99 10.88 -5.69
CA ARG A 81 -4.80 9.80 -6.65
C ARG A 81 -4.49 8.48 -5.94
N GLY A 82 -3.65 8.53 -4.90
CA GLY A 82 -3.35 7.33 -4.11
C GLY A 82 -4.58 6.75 -3.46
N SER A 83 -5.45 7.62 -2.94
CA SER A 83 -6.69 7.17 -2.33
C SER A 83 -7.58 6.45 -3.35
N GLN A 84 -7.69 6.99 -4.57
CA GLN A 84 -8.49 6.38 -5.62
C GLN A 84 -7.93 5.04 -6.06
N VAL A 85 -6.62 4.97 -6.26
CA VAL A 85 -5.97 3.73 -6.68
C VAL A 85 -6.09 2.68 -5.61
N LEU A 86 -5.89 3.08 -4.35
CA LEU A 86 -6.02 2.14 -3.23
C LEU A 86 -7.44 1.59 -3.14
N ALA A 87 -8.45 2.47 -3.23
CA ALA A 87 -9.84 2.03 -3.15
C ALA A 87 -10.17 1.02 -4.26
N ALA A 88 -9.71 1.29 -5.48
CA ALA A 88 -9.95 0.38 -6.61
C ALA A 88 -9.27 -0.97 -6.37
N GLU A 89 -8.05 -0.96 -5.88
CA GLU A 89 -7.32 -2.20 -5.63
C GLU A 89 -7.96 -3.00 -4.51
N LEU A 90 -8.36 -2.35 -3.43
CA LEU A 90 -9.01 -3.04 -2.32
C LEU A 90 -10.34 -3.66 -2.76
N THR A 91 -11.10 -2.93 -3.58
CA THR A 91 -12.36 -3.45 -4.12
C THR A 91 -12.11 -4.70 -4.97
N ARG A 92 -11.06 -4.66 -5.80
CA ARG A 92 -10.68 -5.79 -6.62
C ARG A 92 -10.29 -7.01 -5.77
N LEU A 93 -9.50 -6.78 -4.73
CA LEU A 93 -9.07 -7.85 -3.84
C LEU A 93 -10.24 -8.44 -3.07
N GLN A 94 -11.17 -7.60 -2.64
CA GLN A 94 -12.36 -8.07 -1.94
C GLN A 94 -13.21 -8.97 -2.84
N ALA A 95 -13.41 -8.56 -4.10
CA ALA A 95 -14.18 -9.36 -5.04
C ALA A 95 -13.49 -10.69 -5.31
N LEU A 96 -12.16 -10.67 -5.45
CA LEU A 96 -11.39 -11.89 -5.65
C LEU A 96 -11.54 -12.82 -4.45
N ALA A 97 -11.40 -12.29 -3.24
CA ALA A 97 -11.52 -13.09 -2.04
C ALA A 97 -12.90 -13.73 -1.93
N ASN A 98 -13.94 -12.94 -2.24
CA ASN A 98 -15.30 -13.45 -2.18
C ASN A 98 -15.53 -14.60 -3.17
N ARG A 99 -15.03 -14.44 -4.40
CA ARG A 99 -15.18 -15.52 -5.40
C ARG A 99 -14.45 -16.79 -4.97
N GLY A 100 -13.23 -16.62 -4.44
CA GLY A 100 -12.45 -17.77 -4.03
C GLY A 100 -13.08 -18.51 -2.85
N LEU A 101 -13.55 -17.75 -1.87
CA LEU A 101 -14.18 -18.34 -0.70
C LEU A 101 -15.46 -19.08 -1.08
N GLU A 102 -16.25 -18.50 -2.00
CA GLU A 102 -17.45 -19.16 -2.49
C GLU A 102 -17.14 -20.51 -3.15
N ARG A 103 -16.12 -20.50 -4.02
CA ARG A 103 -15.76 -21.73 -4.73
C ARG A 103 -15.21 -22.79 -3.81
N LEU A 104 -14.60 -22.39 -2.71
CA LEU A 104 -14.13 -23.32 -1.70
C LEU A 104 -15.25 -23.78 -0.77
N GLY A 105 -16.48 -23.25 -0.95
CA GLY A 105 -17.61 -23.62 -0.12
C GLY A 105 -17.63 -22.90 1.22
N ARG A 106 -16.91 -21.80 1.31
CA ARG A 106 -16.89 -21.00 2.54
C ARG A 106 -17.56 -19.68 2.28
N THR A 107 -18.56 -19.36 3.07
CA THR A 107 -19.24 -18.09 2.91
C THR A 107 -18.65 -17.07 3.86
N ALA A 108 -18.83 -15.81 3.51
CA ALA A 108 -18.29 -14.71 4.30
C ALA A 108 -19.29 -14.30 5.38
N GLU A 109 -19.68 -15.23 6.19
CA GLU A 109 -20.62 -14.94 7.24
C GLU A 109 -19.96 -14.53 8.51
#